data_90d96076cf40f55e9c046d081e25f70e
#
_entry.id   90d96076cf40f55e9c046d081e25f70e
#
_cell.length_a   1.000
_cell.length_b   1.000
_cell.length_c   1.000
_cell.angle_alpha   90.00
_cell.angle_beta   90.00
_cell.angle_gamma   90.00
#
_symmetry.space_group_name_H-M   'P 1'
#
loop_
_entity.id
_entity.type
_entity.pdbx_description
1 polymer ?
#
loop_
_entity_poly.entity_id
_entity_poly.type
_entity_poly.pdbx_seq_one_letter_code
_entity_poly.pdbx_strand_id
1 'polypeptide(L)'
;MVYYIDPNTGREYSIDPTKRGAVTEPLITGIGNRFDIEEDYLADDEIGVKVKMNTLKDKYEGCLLGLACGDAVGTTVEFKPRGSFAPITDMVGGGPFDLDVGQWTDDTSMALCLAESLLAQNGFDAKDQMDKYLKWYNDGYMSSKGYCFDIGRTVSSALGKYSLHKNPYAGSTEPRTAGNGSIMRLAAIPLYYLSNLEKTIHFAGESSRTTHGAEEAVESAKLFAVLIRMALLGHSKQDILLKNEYYSNMDNVTSFYANHIHDKLNNEKVIR
;
A
#
# COMPACT_ATOMS: atom_id res chain seq x y z
N MET A 1 17.13 -2.43 -16.64
CA MET A 1 16.62 -1.13 -17.11
C MET A 1 15.84 -0.52 -15.97
N VAL A 2 16.20 0.67 -15.51
CA VAL A 2 15.56 1.37 -14.39
C VAL A 2 14.73 2.50 -14.97
N TYR A 3 13.50 2.69 -14.47
CA TYR A 3 12.61 3.75 -14.92
C TYR A 3 12.52 4.84 -13.88
N TYR A 4 12.64 6.08 -14.31
CA TYR A 4 12.51 7.28 -13.48
C TYR A 4 11.44 8.20 -14.08
N ILE A 5 10.58 8.73 -13.25
CA ILE A 5 9.64 9.78 -13.64
C ILE A 5 10.12 11.08 -13.02
N ASP A 6 10.41 12.07 -13.85
CA ASP A 6 10.75 13.41 -13.40
C ASP A 6 9.55 14.02 -12.65
N PRO A 7 9.68 14.32 -11.37
CA PRO A 7 8.59 14.84 -10.55
C PRO A 7 8.10 16.22 -10.98
N ASN A 8 8.91 16.98 -11.73
CA ASN A 8 8.55 18.33 -12.18
C ASN A 8 7.87 18.35 -13.54
N THR A 9 8.12 17.34 -14.38
CA THR A 9 7.65 17.31 -15.77
C THR A 9 6.72 16.15 -16.07
N GLY A 10 6.59 15.17 -15.17
CA GLY A 10 5.83 13.94 -15.37
C GLY A 10 6.38 13.02 -16.48
N ARG A 11 7.57 13.29 -17.00
CA ARG A 11 8.18 12.50 -18.06
C ARG A 11 8.84 11.26 -17.47
N GLU A 12 8.61 10.14 -18.16
CA GLU A 12 9.24 8.87 -17.86
C GLU A 12 10.58 8.73 -18.57
N TYR A 13 11.60 8.29 -17.84
CA TYR A 13 12.94 8.03 -18.36
C TYR A 13 13.30 6.58 -18.08
N SER A 14 13.94 5.91 -19.05
CA SER A 14 14.59 4.62 -18.85
C SER A 14 16.10 4.80 -18.75
N ILE A 15 16.73 4.18 -17.77
CA ILE A 15 18.17 4.18 -17.58
C ILE A 15 18.72 2.80 -17.93
N ASP A 16 19.63 2.74 -18.90
CA ASP A 16 20.39 1.54 -19.23
C ASP A 16 21.62 1.46 -18.28
N PRO A 17 21.64 0.51 -17.34
CA PRO A 17 22.72 0.41 -16.35
C PRO A 17 24.08 0.03 -16.97
N THR A 18 24.10 -0.37 -18.26
CA THR A 18 25.35 -0.71 -18.96
C THR A 18 26.00 0.48 -19.65
N LYS A 19 25.29 1.62 -19.71
CA LYS A 19 25.78 2.84 -20.35
C LYS A 19 25.79 3.99 -19.32
N ARG A 20 26.97 4.34 -18.84
CA ARG A 20 27.12 5.54 -17.99
C ARG A 20 26.68 6.79 -18.76
N GLY A 21 25.67 7.49 -18.25
CA GLY A 21 25.27 8.83 -18.68
C GLY A 21 24.30 8.94 -19.85
N ALA A 22 23.66 7.87 -20.31
CA ALA A 22 22.68 7.93 -21.40
C ALA A 22 21.24 7.70 -20.86
N VAL A 23 20.44 8.76 -20.83
CA VAL A 23 18.98 8.66 -20.70
C VAL A 23 18.43 8.35 -22.08
N THR A 24 17.82 7.21 -22.28
CA THR A 24 17.16 6.82 -23.53
C THR A 24 15.64 6.79 -23.33
N GLU A 25 14.90 7.04 -24.42
CA GLU A 25 13.46 7.24 -24.45
C GLU A 25 12.59 6.15 -23.75
N PRO A 26 11.34 6.46 -23.41
CA PRO A 26 10.51 5.65 -22.54
C PRO A 26 10.11 4.32 -23.17
N LEU A 27 10.47 3.22 -22.53
CA LEU A 27 9.93 1.90 -22.83
C LEU A 27 9.34 1.29 -21.57
N ILE A 28 8.04 1.05 -21.61
CA ILE A 28 7.29 0.36 -20.57
C ILE A 28 7.47 -1.12 -20.76
N THR A 29 8.31 -1.77 -19.99
CA THR A 29 8.20 -3.23 -19.75
C THR A 29 8.88 -3.63 -18.46
N GLY A 30 8.11 -4.21 -17.55
CA GLY A 30 8.53 -5.14 -16.49
C GLY A 30 9.54 -4.63 -15.46
N ILE A 31 9.18 -4.72 -14.19
CA ILE A 31 10.10 -4.50 -13.07
C ILE A 31 11.15 -5.62 -13.07
N GLY A 32 12.29 -5.37 -13.69
CA GLY A 32 13.48 -6.18 -13.54
C GLY A 32 14.32 -5.67 -12.36
N ASN A 33 14.78 -6.59 -11.52
CA ASN A 33 15.68 -6.33 -10.40
C ASN A 33 16.89 -5.48 -10.81
N ARG A 34 16.89 -4.20 -10.45
CA ARG A 34 18.12 -3.41 -10.16
C ARG A 34 17.78 -1.99 -9.81
N PHE A 35 18.07 -1.64 -8.57
CA PHE A 35 18.09 -0.27 -8.06
C PHE A 35 19.55 0.16 -7.86
N ASP A 36 20.22 0.51 -8.94
CA ASP A 36 21.49 1.25 -8.86
C ASP A 36 21.22 2.67 -9.40
N ILE A 37 20.70 3.54 -8.54
CA ILE A 37 20.55 4.96 -8.81
C ILE A 37 21.77 5.63 -8.18
N GLU A 38 22.52 6.40 -8.99
CA GLU A 38 23.58 7.28 -8.46
C GLU A 38 22.97 8.21 -7.40
N GLU A 39 23.69 8.40 -6.31
CA GLU A 39 23.27 9.21 -5.16
C GLU A 39 23.15 10.68 -5.57
N ASP A 40 21.90 11.18 -5.75
CA ASP A 40 21.66 12.61 -5.89
C ASP A 40 21.67 13.27 -4.51
N TYR A 41 22.54 14.27 -4.36
CA TYR A 41 22.63 15.10 -3.17
C TYR A 41 22.08 16.49 -3.46
N LEU A 42 21.14 16.95 -2.62
CA LEU A 42 20.84 18.38 -2.53
C LEU A 42 21.90 19.04 -1.64
N ALA A 43 22.62 19.98 -2.19
CA ALA A 43 23.47 20.87 -1.39
C ALA A 43 22.59 21.96 -0.77
N ASP A 44 22.52 22.00 0.55
CA ASP A 44 22.02 23.18 1.25
C ASP A 44 23.22 24.13 1.44
N ASP A 45 23.26 25.18 0.61
CA ASP A 45 24.38 26.10 0.56
C ASP A 45 24.52 27.02 1.80
N GLU A 46 23.48 27.06 2.69
CA GLU A 46 23.49 27.89 3.88
C GLU A 46 24.09 27.22 5.12
N ILE A 47 24.04 25.90 5.22
CA ILE A 47 24.52 25.16 6.42
C ILE A 47 25.56 24.09 6.11
N GLY A 48 25.97 23.93 4.86
CA GLY A 48 27.01 22.96 4.47
C GLY A 48 26.67 21.50 4.72
N VAL A 49 25.40 21.17 4.98
CA VAL A 49 24.90 19.80 5.18
C VAL A 49 24.43 19.25 3.85
N LYS A 50 25.12 18.24 3.35
CA LYS A 50 24.63 17.45 2.21
C LYS A 50 23.50 16.56 2.70
N VAL A 51 22.24 16.91 2.35
CA VAL A 51 21.07 16.03 2.58
C VAL A 51 20.98 15.06 1.42
N LYS A 52 21.18 13.78 1.71
CA LYS A 52 20.95 12.71 0.74
C LYS A 52 19.46 12.68 0.40
N MET A 53 19.11 12.90 -0.87
CA MET A 53 17.73 12.68 -1.32
C MET A 53 17.38 11.20 -1.18
N ASN A 54 16.22 10.92 -0.60
CA ASN A 54 15.71 9.58 -0.56
C ASN A 54 15.57 9.05 -1.98
N THR A 55 16.30 7.99 -2.28
CA THR A 55 16.20 7.30 -3.56
C THR A 55 14.80 6.68 -3.70
N LEU A 56 14.39 6.33 -4.90
CA LEU A 56 13.14 5.59 -5.10
C LEU A 56 13.16 4.27 -4.31
N LYS A 57 14.32 3.62 -4.20
CA LYS A 57 14.53 2.44 -3.37
C LYS A 57 14.17 2.71 -1.90
N ASP A 58 14.69 3.80 -1.31
CA ASP A 58 14.41 4.16 0.09
C ASP A 58 12.91 4.40 0.31
N LYS A 59 12.21 4.99 -0.68
CA LYS A 59 10.77 5.20 -0.61
C LYS A 59 9.98 3.89 -0.67
N TYR A 60 10.42 2.94 -1.49
CA TYR A 60 9.83 1.60 -1.57
C TYR A 60 10.03 0.84 -0.26
N GLU A 61 11.26 0.79 0.23
CA GLU A 61 11.59 0.17 1.51
C GLU A 61 10.82 0.85 2.65
N GLY A 62 10.81 2.18 2.67
CA GLY A 62 10.08 2.97 3.66
C GLY A 62 8.58 2.72 3.65
N CYS A 63 7.97 2.50 2.48
CA CYS A 63 6.55 2.17 2.37
C CYS A 63 6.23 0.80 2.98
N LEU A 64 7.00 -0.24 2.64
CA LEU A 64 6.77 -1.60 3.16
C LEU A 64 7.18 -1.73 4.63
N LEU A 65 8.32 -1.17 5.03
CA LEU A 65 8.76 -1.17 6.42
C LEU A 65 7.82 -0.33 7.29
N GLY A 66 7.34 0.81 6.77
CA GLY A 66 6.38 1.67 7.46
C GLY A 66 5.05 0.95 7.73
N LEU A 67 4.57 0.15 6.77
CA LEU A 67 3.41 -0.71 6.96
C LEU A 67 3.67 -1.73 8.08
N ALA A 68 4.76 -2.48 8.00
CA ALA A 68 5.09 -3.53 8.98
C ALA A 68 5.35 -2.96 10.39
N CYS A 69 6.05 -1.82 10.48
CA CYS A 69 6.26 -1.14 11.77
C CYS A 69 4.95 -0.58 12.33
N GLY A 70 4.09 0.00 11.49
CA GLY A 70 2.78 0.52 11.89
C GLY A 70 1.88 -0.58 12.44
N ASP A 71 1.83 -1.71 11.77
CA ASP A 71 1.13 -2.92 12.17
C ASP A 71 1.66 -3.45 13.53
N ALA A 72 2.97 -3.70 13.63
CA ALA A 72 3.59 -4.24 14.85
C ALA A 72 3.48 -3.32 16.07
N VAL A 73 3.42 -1.99 15.87
CA VAL A 73 3.18 -1.02 16.95
C VAL A 73 1.69 -0.94 17.28
N GLY A 74 0.83 -0.87 16.24
CA GLY A 74 -0.60 -0.63 16.39
C GLY A 74 -1.33 -1.78 17.10
N THR A 75 -0.97 -3.02 16.79
CA THR A 75 -1.60 -4.20 17.38
C THR A 75 -1.49 -4.28 18.91
N THR A 76 -0.49 -3.63 19.50
CA THR A 76 -0.31 -3.55 20.97
C THR A 76 -1.54 -2.98 21.69
N VAL A 77 -2.27 -2.09 21.03
CA VAL A 77 -3.47 -1.41 21.60
C VAL A 77 -4.74 -1.74 20.82
N GLU A 78 -4.71 -2.71 19.97
CA GLU A 78 -5.84 -3.16 19.19
C GLU A 78 -7.03 -3.54 20.11
N PHE A 79 -8.23 -3.25 19.65
CA PHE A 79 -9.49 -3.38 20.40
C PHE A 79 -9.62 -2.51 21.65
N LYS A 80 -8.60 -1.71 22.02
CA LYS A 80 -8.71 -0.77 23.12
C LYS A 80 -9.43 0.51 22.65
N PRO A 81 -10.38 1.04 23.44
CA PRO A 81 -11.02 2.30 23.11
C PRO A 81 -10.00 3.45 23.01
N ARG A 82 -10.20 4.35 22.06
CA ARG A 82 -9.34 5.53 21.91
C ARG A 82 -9.31 6.34 23.23
N GLY A 83 -8.10 6.71 23.65
CA GLY A 83 -7.89 7.46 24.88
C GLY A 83 -7.90 6.61 26.17
N SER A 84 -8.10 5.29 26.09
CA SER A 84 -8.07 4.39 27.25
C SER A 84 -6.67 3.82 27.57
N PHE A 85 -5.65 4.17 26.78
CA PHE A 85 -4.27 3.69 26.93
C PHE A 85 -3.27 4.84 26.84
N ALA A 86 -2.10 4.68 27.45
CA ALA A 86 -1.02 5.63 27.32
C ALA A 86 -0.50 5.62 25.85
N PRO A 87 -0.05 6.79 25.32
CA PRO A 87 0.53 6.82 23.99
C PRO A 87 1.66 5.79 23.82
N ILE A 88 1.60 5.03 22.73
CA ILE A 88 2.66 4.08 22.37
C ILE A 88 3.76 4.87 21.65
N THR A 89 4.97 4.81 22.17
CA THR A 89 6.14 5.54 21.66
C THR A 89 7.23 4.63 21.11
N ASP A 90 7.04 3.32 21.23
CA ASP A 90 8.00 2.32 20.77
C ASP A 90 7.29 1.02 20.39
N MET A 91 8.01 0.11 19.75
CA MET A 91 7.54 -1.22 19.42
C MET A 91 7.76 -2.14 20.62
N VAL A 92 6.68 -2.45 21.35
CA VAL A 92 6.75 -3.15 22.65
C VAL A 92 6.18 -4.56 22.62
N GLY A 93 5.51 -4.98 21.54
CA GLY A 93 4.84 -6.27 21.46
C GLY A 93 3.61 -6.39 22.37
N GLY A 94 3.20 -7.60 22.68
CA GLY A 94 2.03 -7.91 23.52
C GLY A 94 0.72 -7.78 22.75
N GLY A 95 -0.23 -7.00 23.28
CA GLY A 95 -1.55 -6.83 22.69
C GLY A 95 -2.44 -8.08 22.81
N PRO A 96 -3.58 -8.13 22.06
CA PRO A 96 -4.53 -9.23 22.17
C PRO A 96 -3.99 -10.59 21.68
N PHE A 97 -2.92 -10.59 20.89
CA PHE A 97 -2.33 -11.79 20.30
C PHE A 97 -1.00 -12.21 20.98
N ASP A 98 -0.59 -11.53 22.05
CA ASP A 98 0.63 -11.81 22.79
C ASP A 98 1.86 -11.90 21.85
N LEU A 99 2.12 -10.81 21.14
CA LEU A 99 3.16 -10.76 20.12
C LEU A 99 4.54 -10.47 20.72
N ASP A 100 5.56 -11.08 20.18
CA ASP A 100 6.94 -10.65 20.40
C ASP A 100 7.17 -9.29 19.72
N VAL A 101 8.16 -8.54 20.20
CA VAL A 101 8.57 -7.27 19.61
C VAL A 101 8.94 -7.46 18.13
N GLY A 102 8.26 -6.73 17.25
CA GLY A 102 8.47 -6.78 15.80
C GLY A 102 7.61 -7.81 15.05
N GLN A 103 6.81 -8.60 15.75
CA GLN A 103 5.80 -9.43 15.08
C GLN A 103 4.66 -8.55 14.57
N TRP A 104 4.19 -8.88 13.37
CA TRP A 104 3.11 -8.21 12.63
C TRP A 104 1.88 -9.12 12.50
N THR A 105 0.74 -8.56 12.13
CA THR A 105 -0.54 -9.25 12.01
C THR A 105 -0.91 -9.60 10.55
N ASP A 106 -2.20 -9.66 10.25
CA ASP A 106 -2.73 -9.94 8.91
C ASP A 106 -2.47 -8.80 7.91
N ASP A 107 -2.37 -7.55 8.36
CA ASP A 107 -2.03 -6.38 7.55
C ASP A 107 -0.78 -6.64 6.71
N THR A 108 0.32 -6.88 7.38
CA THR A 108 1.62 -7.12 6.74
C THR A 108 1.67 -8.49 6.04
N SER A 109 1.12 -9.53 6.67
CA SER A 109 1.11 -10.87 6.07
C SER A 109 0.41 -10.88 4.72
N MET A 110 -0.75 -10.25 4.61
CA MET A 110 -1.50 -10.15 3.36
C MET A 110 -0.85 -9.18 2.36
N ALA A 111 -0.21 -8.11 2.82
CA ALA A 111 0.56 -7.21 1.96
C ALA A 111 1.74 -7.93 1.29
N LEU A 112 2.47 -8.77 2.05
CA LEU A 112 3.57 -9.59 1.52
C LEU A 112 3.07 -10.65 0.52
N CYS A 113 1.93 -11.30 0.80
CA CYS A 113 1.28 -12.22 -0.14
C CYS A 113 0.91 -11.52 -1.46
N LEU A 114 0.36 -10.29 -1.39
CA LEU A 114 0.03 -9.50 -2.57
C LEU A 114 1.28 -9.07 -3.35
N ALA A 115 2.31 -8.61 -2.65
CA ALA A 115 3.58 -8.23 -3.27
C ALA A 115 4.22 -9.40 -4.04
N GLU A 116 4.26 -10.58 -3.40
CA GLU A 116 4.78 -11.78 -4.05
C GLU A 116 3.94 -12.20 -5.25
N SER A 117 2.60 -12.09 -5.17
CA SER A 117 1.72 -12.38 -6.31
C SER A 117 2.03 -11.49 -7.51
N LEU A 118 2.13 -10.17 -7.29
CA LEU A 118 2.47 -9.19 -8.33
C LEU A 118 3.81 -9.51 -9.00
N LEU A 119 4.81 -9.88 -8.22
CA LEU A 119 6.14 -10.23 -8.74
C LEU A 119 6.13 -11.56 -9.49
N ALA A 120 5.47 -12.59 -8.96
CA ALA A 120 5.44 -13.92 -9.55
C ALA A 120 4.66 -13.95 -10.87
N GLN A 121 3.55 -13.19 -10.96
CA GLN A 121 2.70 -13.14 -12.14
C GLN A 121 3.07 -12.01 -13.12
N ASN A 122 4.10 -11.22 -12.78
CA ASN A 122 4.49 -10.03 -13.56
C ASN A 122 3.30 -9.09 -13.80
N GLY A 123 2.47 -8.91 -12.78
CA GLY A 123 1.27 -8.10 -12.79
C GLY A 123 0.19 -8.61 -11.84
N PHE A 124 -0.97 -7.99 -11.89
CA PHE A 124 -2.10 -8.37 -11.05
C PHE A 124 -2.78 -9.64 -11.58
N ASP A 125 -2.91 -10.64 -10.73
CA ASP A 125 -3.69 -11.85 -10.93
C ASP A 125 -4.55 -12.12 -9.68
N ALA A 126 -5.86 -11.96 -9.81
CA ALA A 126 -6.80 -12.10 -8.70
C ALA A 126 -6.80 -13.53 -8.12
N LYS A 127 -6.59 -14.55 -8.98
CA LYS A 127 -6.55 -15.94 -8.56
C LYS A 127 -5.29 -16.23 -7.75
N ASP A 128 -4.13 -15.82 -8.25
CA ASP A 128 -2.85 -16.03 -7.55
C ASP A 128 -2.82 -15.26 -6.21
N GLN A 129 -3.35 -14.03 -6.18
CA GLN A 129 -3.54 -13.27 -4.94
C GLN A 129 -4.35 -14.08 -3.93
N MET A 130 -5.49 -14.65 -4.34
CA MET A 130 -6.35 -15.43 -3.44
C MET A 130 -5.73 -16.78 -3.06
N ASP A 131 -4.98 -17.41 -3.94
CA ASP A 131 -4.24 -18.65 -3.64
C ASP A 131 -3.17 -18.39 -2.56
N LYS A 132 -2.45 -17.25 -2.63
CA LYS A 132 -1.48 -16.85 -1.61
C LYS A 132 -2.15 -16.51 -0.27
N TYR A 133 -3.31 -15.87 -0.29
CA TYR A 133 -4.10 -15.64 0.92
C TYR A 133 -4.61 -16.95 1.54
N LEU A 134 -5.02 -17.94 0.74
CA LEU A 134 -5.35 -19.26 1.26
C LEU A 134 -4.14 -19.95 1.87
N LYS A 135 -2.95 -19.80 1.28
CA LYS A 135 -1.72 -20.35 1.84
C LYS A 135 -1.38 -19.69 3.19
N TRP A 136 -1.56 -18.35 3.30
CA TRP A 136 -1.47 -17.69 4.60
C TRP A 136 -2.49 -18.24 5.59
N TYR A 137 -3.74 -18.36 5.18
CA TYR A 137 -4.84 -18.84 6.04
C TYR A 137 -4.63 -20.28 6.55
N ASN A 138 -4.20 -21.18 5.66
CA ASN A 138 -4.05 -22.59 5.99
C ASN A 138 -2.71 -22.95 6.63
N ASP A 139 -1.63 -22.34 6.14
CA ASP A 139 -0.26 -22.77 6.40
C ASP A 139 0.56 -21.70 7.16
N GLY A 140 -0.02 -20.53 7.47
CA GLY A 140 0.69 -19.41 8.08
C GLY A 140 1.74 -18.75 7.18
N TYR A 141 1.59 -18.89 5.88
CA TYR A 141 2.53 -18.32 4.91
C TYR A 141 2.64 -16.80 5.09
N MET A 142 3.85 -16.24 5.12
CA MET A 142 4.12 -14.83 5.39
C MET A 142 3.63 -14.32 6.77
N SER A 143 3.19 -15.20 7.68
CA SER A 143 2.84 -14.81 9.04
C SER A 143 4.07 -14.68 9.92
N SER A 144 4.07 -13.70 10.82
CA SER A 144 5.14 -13.53 11.81
C SER A 144 5.19 -14.64 12.86
N LYS A 145 4.09 -15.39 13.05
CA LYS A 145 3.98 -16.51 14.01
C LYS A 145 3.98 -17.89 13.35
N GLY A 146 4.06 -17.98 12.01
CA GLY A 146 4.01 -19.23 11.28
C GLY A 146 2.63 -19.91 11.23
N TYR A 147 1.57 -19.24 11.68
CA TYR A 147 0.17 -19.66 11.55
C TYR A 147 -0.71 -18.42 11.33
N CYS A 148 -1.91 -18.62 10.75
CA CYS A 148 -2.86 -17.54 10.54
C CYS A 148 -3.47 -17.09 11.87
N PHE A 149 -3.44 -15.79 12.14
CA PHE A 149 -4.12 -15.16 13.27
C PHE A 149 -4.60 -13.76 12.84
N ASP A 150 -5.43 -13.13 13.67
CA ASP A 150 -6.00 -11.80 13.45
C ASP A 150 -6.82 -11.64 12.15
N ILE A 151 -7.33 -12.72 11.62
CA ILE A 151 -8.12 -12.67 10.40
C ILE A 151 -9.52 -12.07 10.62
N GLY A 152 -9.83 -11.00 9.91
CA GLY A 152 -11.16 -10.38 9.92
C GLY A 152 -12.25 -11.27 9.31
N ARG A 153 -13.50 -11.12 9.82
CA ARG A 153 -14.65 -11.94 9.36
C ARG A 153 -14.91 -11.82 7.85
N THR A 154 -14.76 -10.63 7.27
CA THR A 154 -14.97 -10.40 5.83
C THR A 154 -13.94 -11.16 5.00
N VAL A 155 -12.67 -11.10 5.39
CA VAL A 155 -11.58 -11.86 4.74
C VAL A 155 -11.82 -13.36 4.87
N SER A 156 -12.06 -13.86 6.07
CA SER A 156 -12.31 -15.28 6.32
C SER A 156 -13.49 -15.82 5.50
N SER A 157 -14.60 -15.06 5.43
CA SER A 157 -15.75 -15.41 4.61
C SER A 157 -15.41 -15.47 3.12
N ALA A 158 -14.63 -14.51 2.60
CA ALA A 158 -14.22 -14.48 1.21
C ALA A 158 -13.29 -15.66 0.86
N LEU A 159 -12.32 -15.98 1.73
CA LEU A 159 -11.44 -17.13 1.55
C LEU A 159 -12.23 -18.46 1.59
N GLY A 160 -13.21 -18.58 2.48
CA GLY A 160 -14.10 -19.74 2.51
C GLY A 160 -14.89 -19.90 1.20
N LYS A 161 -15.49 -18.84 0.68
CA LYS A 161 -16.18 -18.85 -0.62
C LYS A 161 -15.23 -19.20 -1.77
N TYR A 162 -14.05 -18.60 -1.79
CA TYR A 162 -13.04 -18.88 -2.80
C TYR A 162 -12.58 -20.35 -2.75
N SER A 163 -12.36 -20.89 -1.58
CA SER A 163 -11.99 -22.30 -1.41
C SER A 163 -13.00 -23.24 -2.05
N LEU A 164 -14.30 -22.94 -1.91
CA LEU A 164 -15.40 -23.75 -2.44
C LEU A 164 -15.64 -23.54 -3.95
N HIS A 165 -15.70 -22.28 -4.39
CA HIS A 165 -16.20 -21.94 -5.73
C HIS A 165 -15.11 -21.57 -6.71
N LYS A 166 -13.87 -21.33 -6.25
CA LYS A 166 -12.71 -20.91 -7.06
C LYS A 166 -12.91 -19.62 -7.85
N ASN A 167 -13.93 -18.83 -7.50
CA ASN A 167 -14.08 -17.48 -8.05
C ASN A 167 -13.22 -16.51 -7.22
N PRO A 168 -12.18 -15.88 -7.81
CA PRO A 168 -11.28 -15.02 -7.07
C PRO A 168 -11.92 -13.72 -6.57
N TYR A 169 -13.01 -13.27 -7.18
CA TYR A 169 -13.79 -12.12 -6.72
C TYR A 169 -14.86 -12.58 -5.72
N ALA A 170 -14.40 -13.02 -4.56
CA ALA A 170 -15.24 -13.61 -3.51
C ALA A 170 -15.70 -12.59 -2.45
N GLY A 171 -15.25 -11.34 -2.56
CA GLY A 171 -15.60 -10.24 -1.65
C GLY A 171 -17.09 -9.94 -1.64
N SER A 172 -17.68 -9.80 -0.45
CA SER A 172 -19.05 -9.37 -0.31
C SER A 172 -19.25 -7.95 -0.79
N THR A 173 -20.33 -7.70 -1.54
CA THR A 173 -20.74 -6.39 -2.02
C THR A 173 -21.72 -5.67 -1.06
N GLU A 174 -22.09 -6.32 0.04
CA GLU A 174 -22.99 -5.74 1.03
C GLU A 174 -22.32 -4.56 1.75
N PRO A 175 -22.98 -3.37 1.86
CA PRO A 175 -22.37 -2.18 2.46
C PRO A 175 -21.86 -2.40 3.89
N ARG A 176 -22.54 -3.24 4.68
CA ARG A 176 -22.14 -3.54 6.06
C ARG A 176 -20.86 -4.37 6.17
N THR A 177 -20.33 -4.86 5.05
CA THR A 177 -19.08 -5.63 5.00
C THR A 177 -17.90 -4.79 4.54
N ALA A 178 -18.08 -3.47 4.37
CA ALA A 178 -17.03 -2.52 4.05
C ALA A 178 -16.08 -2.34 5.26
N GLY A 179 -15.14 -3.27 5.39
CA GLY A 179 -14.05 -3.20 6.37
C GLY A 179 -12.76 -2.67 5.74
N ASN A 180 -11.73 -2.44 6.58
CA ASN A 180 -10.43 -1.94 6.14
C ASN A 180 -9.49 -3.00 5.56
N GLY A 181 -9.88 -4.27 5.55
CA GLY A 181 -8.99 -5.37 5.19
C GLY A 181 -8.44 -5.37 3.76
N SER A 182 -8.94 -4.51 2.85
CA SER A 182 -8.34 -4.28 1.55
C SER A 182 -7.34 -3.12 1.56
N ILE A 183 -7.54 -2.12 2.41
CA ILE A 183 -6.67 -0.94 2.51
C ILE A 183 -5.38 -1.29 3.27
N MET A 184 -5.48 -2.05 4.35
CA MET A 184 -4.37 -2.41 5.22
C MET A 184 -3.21 -3.09 4.46
N ARG A 185 -3.51 -3.87 3.42
CA ARG A 185 -2.54 -4.65 2.64
C ARG A 185 -2.14 -4.03 1.29
N LEU A 186 -2.66 -2.85 0.98
CA LEU A 186 -2.69 -2.28 -0.38
C LEU A 186 -1.33 -1.85 -0.92
N ALA A 187 -0.36 -1.58 -0.05
CA ALA A 187 0.90 -0.90 -0.39
C ALA A 187 1.60 -1.46 -1.64
N ALA A 188 1.54 -2.77 -1.87
CA ALA A 188 2.18 -3.41 -3.01
C ALA A 188 1.65 -2.95 -4.38
N ILE A 189 0.36 -2.58 -4.50
CA ILE A 189 -0.24 -2.14 -5.78
C ILE A 189 0.37 -0.81 -6.26
N PRO A 190 0.35 0.29 -5.48
CA PRO A 190 0.95 1.55 -5.93
C PRO A 190 2.48 1.47 -6.08
N LEU A 191 3.16 0.58 -5.37
CA LEU A 191 4.56 0.30 -5.60
C LEU A 191 4.78 -0.36 -6.98
N TYR A 192 4.02 -1.39 -7.30
CA TYR A 192 4.17 -2.13 -8.56
C TYR A 192 3.78 -1.30 -9.79
N TYR A 193 2.70 -0.53 -9.69
CA TYR A 193 2.16 0.28 -10.80
C TYR A 193 2.50 1.77 -10.68
N LEU A 194 3.59 2.14 -10.00
CA LEU A 194 3.96 3.53 -9.73
C LEU A 194 3.97 4.41 -10.98
N SER A 195 4.45 3.88 -12.11
CA SER A 195 4.54 4.60 -13.38
C SER A 195 3.19 4.83 -14.07
N ASN A 196 2.13 4.13 -13.67
CA ASN A 196 0.84 4.18 -14.36
C ASN A 196 -0.33 4.39 -13.39
N LEU A 197 -0.87 5.62 -13.35
CA LEU A 197 -1.96 6.00 -12.46
C LEU A 197 -3.22 5.18 -12.70
N GLU A 198 -3.62 4.97 -13.96
CA GLU A 198 -4.82 4.21 -14.30
C GLU A 198 -4.73 2.77 -13.82
N LYS A 199 -3.59 2.11 -14.03
CA LYS A 199 -3.35 0.75 -13.52
C LYS A 199 -3.32 0.73 -11.99
N THR A 200 -2.73 1.74 -11.34
CA THR A 200 -2.73 1.85 -9.89
C THR A 200 -4.15 1.88 -9.35
N ILE A 201 -5.01 2.74 -9.89
CA ILE A 201 -6.41 2.87 -9.49
C ILE A 201 -7.18 1.58 -9.80
N HIS A 202 -7.08 1.09 -11.04
CA HIS A 202 -7.80 -0.09 -11.49
C HIS A 202 -7.48 -1.31 -10.62
N PHE A 203 -6.21 -1.65 -10.46
CA PHE A 203 -5.81 -2.86 -9.73
C PHE A 203 -5.94 -2.71 -8.21
N ALA A 204 -5.94 -1.51 -7.66
CA ALA A 204 -6.33 -1.28 -6.27
C ALA A 204 -7.79 -1.69 -6.03
N GLY A 205 -8.69 -1.30 -6.91
CA GLY A 205 -10.09 -1.73 -6.87
C GLY A 205 -10.26 -3.23 -7.07
N GLU A 206 -9.59 -3.81 -8.08
CA GLU A 206 -9.66 -5.26 -8.35
C GLU A 206 -9.10 -6.09 -7.19
N SER A 207 -7.98 -5.68 -6.59
CA SER A 207 -7.42 -6.32 -5.40
C SER A 207 -8.39 -6.25 -4.21
N SER A 208 -9.11 -5.14 -4.02
CA SER A 208 -10.14 -5.03 -2.99
C SER A 208 -11.26 -6.04 -3.22
N ARG A 209 -11.79 -6.13 -4.44
CA ARG A 209 -12.92 -7.02 -4.79
C ARG A 209 -12.67 -8.49 -4.51
N THR A 210 -11.42 -8.91 -4.40
CA THR A 210 -11.10 -10.31 -4.06
C THR A 210 -11.66 -10.70 -2.69
N THR A 211 -11.68 -9.78 -1.72
CA THR A 211 -12.16 -10.02 -0.34
C THR A 211 -13.20 -9.01 0.13
N HIS A 212 -13.17 -7.77 -0.37
CA HIS A 212 -14.04 -6.66 -0.01
C HIS A 212 -14.62 -6.03 -1.28
N GLY A 213 -15.81 -6.49 -1.67
CA GLY A 213 -16.50 -6.03 -2.88
C GLY A 213 -17.47 -4.87 -2.64
N ALA A 214 -17.69 -4.45 -1.39
CA ALA A 214 -18.53 -3.30 -1.08
C ALA A 214 -17.92 -2.03 -1.71
N GLU A 215 -18.75 -1.18 -2.31
CA GLU A 215 -18.32 -0.01 -3.07
C GLU A 215 -17.44 0.91 -2.24
N GLU A 216 -17.80 1.18 -0.98
CA GLU A 216 -16.99 2.00 -0.07
C GLU A 216 -15.59 1.44 0.14
N ALA A 217 -15.43 0.13 0.29
CA ALA A 217 -14.13 -0.49 0.46
C ALA A 217 -13.28 -0.41 -0.82
N VAL A 218 -13.91 -0.63 -1.99
CA VAL A 218 -13.26 -0.57 -3.30
C VAL A 218 -12.77 0.86 -3.59
N GLU A 219 -13.63 1.87 -3.40
CA GLU A 219 -13.28 3.26 -3.66
C GLU A 219 -12.26 3.80 -2.66
N SER A 220 -12.35 3.38 -1.40
CA SER A 220 -11.32 3.70 -0.39
C SER A 220 -9.94 3.10 -0.77
N ALA A 221 -9.90 1.88 -1.30
CA ALA A 221 -8.67 1.27 -1.77
C ALA A 221 -8.07 2.02 -2.96
N LYS A 222 -8.89 2.41 -3.95
CA LYS A 222 -8.44 3.23 -5.09
C LYS A 222 -7.86 4.57 -4.64
N LEU A 223 -8.58 5.28 -3.76
CA LEU A 223 -8.13 6.56 -3.22
C LEU A 223 -6.80 6.40 -2.46
N PHE A 224 -6.71 5.42 -1.56
CA PHE A 224 -5.50 5.23 -0.75
C PHE A 224 -4.28 4.86 -1.62
N ALA A 225 -4.48 4.07 -2.68
CA ALA A 225 -3.42 3.77 -3.65
C ALA A 225 -2.88 5.04 -4.32
N VAL A 226 -3.75 6.00 -4.67
CA VAL A 226 -3.33 7.30 -5.22
C VAL A 226 -2.55 8.11 -4.20
N LEU A 227 -2.98 8.15 -2.93
CA LEU A 227 -2.25 8.88 -1.86
C LEU A 227 -0.85 8.29 -1.64
N ILE A 228 -0.72 6.96 -1.59
CA ILE A 228 0.59 6.30 -1.49
C ILE A 228 1.45 6.63 -2.72
N ARG A 229 0.88 6.54 -3.93
CA ARG A 229 1.58 6.88 -5.16
C ARG A 229 2.11 8.32 -5.16
N MET A 230 1.31 9.29 -4.73
CA MET A 230 1.72 10.68 -4.61
C MET A 230 2.90 10.83 -3.63
N ALA A 231 2.85 10.14 -2.48
CA ALA A 231 3.95 10.15 -1.51
C ALA A 231 5.24 9.57 -2.11
N LEU A 232 5.14 8.46 -2.85
CA LEU A 232 6.27 7.83 -3.54
C LEU A 232 6.88 8.76 -4.61
N LEU A 233 6.06 9.53 -5.32
CA LEU A 233 6.48 10.53 -6.29
C LEU A 233 7.06 11.81 -5.65
N GLY A 234 7.03 11.92 -4.31
CA GLY A 234 7.65 13.03 -3.59
C GLY A 234 6.75 14.25 -3.40
N HIS A 235 5.43 14.12 -3.60
CA HIS A 235 4.50 15.20 -3.27
C HIS A 235 4.53 15.51 -1.78
N SER A 236 4.35 16.80 -1.44
CA SER A 236 4.30 17.22 -0.04
C SER A 236 3.07 16.65 0.68
N LYS A 237 3.16 16.55 2.02
CA LYS A 237 1.99 16.15 2.83
C LYS A 237 0.79 17.07 2.58
N GLN A 238 1.02 18.35 2.33
CA GLN A 238 -0.05 19.31 2.04
C GLN A 238 -0.72 18.99 0.70
N ASP A 239 0.06 18.72 -0.35
CA ASP A 239 -0.49 18.36 -1.66
C ASP A 239 -1.29 17.06 -1.61
N ILE A 240 -0.80 16.06 -0.86
CA ILE A 240 -1.46 14.76 -0.70
C ILE A 240 -2.79 14.90 0.05
N LEU A 241 -2.85 15.75 1.09
CA LEU A 241 -4.01 15.90 1.95
C LEU A 241 -4.98 16.98 1.49
N LEU A 242 -4.51 17.94 0.65
CA LEU A 242 -5.37 18.98 0.11
C LEU A 242 -6.10 18.48 -1.13
N LYS A 243 -7.29 19.04 -1.34
CA LYS A 243 -8.11 18.81 -2.53
C LYS A 243 -7.36 19.34 -3.75
N ASN A 244 -6.91 18.45 -4.61
CA ASN A 244 -6.17 18.78 -5.82
C ASN A 244 -6.83 18.17 -7.06
N GLU A 245 -6.33 18.55 -8.24
CA GLU A 245 -6.82 18.08 -9.54
C GLU A 245 -6.77 16.56 -9.75
N TYR A 246 -6.00 15.82 -8.96
CA TYR A 246 -5.98 14.35 -9.01
C TYR A 246 -7.33 13.76 -8.63
N TYR A 247 -8.07 14.39 -7.70
CA TYR A 247 -9.40 13.94 -7.31
C TYR A 247 -10.46 14.28 -8.35
N SER A 248 -10.26 15.32 -9.16
CA SER A 248 -11.20 15.70 -10.22
C SER A 248 -11.20 14.74 -11.40
N ASN A 249 -10.13 13.94 -11.57
CA ASN A 249 -10.00 12.93 -12.63
C ASN A 249 -10.47 11.54 -12.20
N MET A 250 -10.91 11.38 -10.96
CA MET A 250 -11.52 10.15 -10.47
C MET A 250 -13.00 10.11 -10.86
N ASP A 251 -13.57 8.90 -10.92
CA ASP A 251 -15.00 8.78 -11.09
C ASP A 251 -15.77 9.48 -9.94
N ASN A 252 -17.06 9.73 -10.15
CA ASN A 252 -17.86 10.49 -9.20
C ASN A 252 -17.89 9.87 -7.80
N VAL A 253 -17.78 8.56 -7.68
CA VAL A 253 -17.84 7.84 -6.41
C VAL A 253 -16.51 8.01 -5.66
N THR A 254 -15.39 7.79 -6.33
CA THR A 254 -14.05 7.98 -5.75
C THR A 254 -13.83 9.44 -5.35
N SER A 255 -14.30 10.39 -6.18
CA SER A 255 -14.28 11.82 -5.88
C SER A 255 -15.14 12.17 -4.65
N PHE A 256 -16.31 11.54 -4.50
CA PHE A 256 -17.15 11.71 -3.32
C PHE A 256 -16.45 11.27 -2.05
N TYR A 257 -15.84 10.07 -2.01
CA TYR A 257 -15.10 9.57 -0.85
C TYR A 257 -13.85 10.37 -0.57
N ALA A 258 -13.12 10.81 -1.59
CA ALA A 258 -11.98 11.70 -1.45
C ALA A 258 -12.37 13.01 -0.77
N ASN A 259 -13.47 13.63 -1.20
CA ASN A 259 -14.01 14.85 -0.57
C ASN A 259 -14.40 14.60 0.89
N HIS A 260 -15.06 13.48 1.18
CA HIS A 260 -15.50 13.14 2.53
C HIS A 260 -14.32 12.89 3.48
N ILE A 261 -13.26 12.22 3.02
CA ILE A 261 -12.02 12.03 3.79
C ILE A 261 -11.32 13.36 4.00
N HIS A 262 -11.22 14.20 2.97
CA HIS A 262 -10.66 15.54 3.07
C HIS A 262 -11.39 16.39 4.12
N ASP A 263 -12.73 16.40 4.08
CA ASP A 263 -13.54 17.14 5.04
C ASP A 263 -13.36 16.63 6.48
N LYS A 264 -13.19 15.32 6.64
CA LYS A 264 -12.88 14.72 7.96
C LYS A 264 -11.47 15.07 8.44
N LEU A 265 -10.46 15.03 7.56
CA LEU A 265 -9.09 15.36 7.93
C LEU A 265 -8.90 16.83 8.31
N ASN A 266 -9.65 17.75 7.66
CA ASN A 266 -9.63 19.16 7.97
C ASN A 266 -10.47 19.53 9.21
N ASN A 267 -11.28 18.62 9.71
CA ASN A 267 -12.04 18.83 10.92
C ASN A 267 -11.13 18.56 12.13
N GLU A 268 -10.64 19.60 12.80
CA GLU A 268 -9.67 19.56 13.92
C GLU A 268 -10.02 18.54 15.02
N LYS A 269 -11.28 18.10 15.09
CA LYS A 269 -11.74 17.08 16.04
C LYS A 269 -11.26 15.66 15.73
N VAL A 270 -10.69 15.40 14.54
CA VAL A 270 -10.21 14.07 14.11
C VAL A 270 -8.70 13.94 14.29
N ILE A 271 -7.97 15.05 14.37
CA ILE A 271 -6.50 15.08 14.42
C ILE A 271 -5.93 15.15 15.85
N ARG A 272 -6.79 15.23 16.89
CA ARG A 272 -6.35 15.23 18.29
C ARG A 272 -6.51 13.88 18.97
#